data_4a16e0d8ab113df55e30d22e29d36e80
#
_entry.id   4a16e0d8ab113df55e30d22e29d36e80
#
_cell.length_a   1.000
_cell.length_b   1.000
_cell.length_c   1.000
_cell.angle_alpha   90.00
_cell.angle_beta   90.00
_cell.angle_gamma   90.00
#
_symmetry.space_group_name_H-M   'P 1'
#
loop_
_entity.id
_entity.type
_entity.pdbx_description
1 polymer ?
#
loop_
_entity_poly.entity_id
_entity_poly.type
_entity_poly.pdbx_seq_one_letter_code
_entity_poly.pdbx_strand_id
1 'polypeptide(L)'
;MMINNNLKTCRESLEMTQKELGYVFGVAESTVSGWENNNDIMPLTKLFKFCELYGFSLDYVTGLSNKNISYNKINKLNKVTIGNNLKAIRKRLESTQSKIAKYCMISQTTYSNYELGRNLITTLTLYTLCKKYNLSMDEIIGRKK
;
A
#
# COMPACT_ATOMS: atom_id res chain seq x y z
N MET A 1 -2.22 7.33 12.62
CA MET A 1 -1.58 8.06 11.52
C MET A 1 -2.49 8.04 10.30
N MET A 2 -2.68 9.17 9.67
CA MET A 2 -3.51 9.26 8.47
C MET A 2 -2.64 9.15 7.23
N ILE A 3 -3.14 8.41 6.25
CA ILE A 3 -2.53 8.37 4.92
C ILE A 3 -2.91 9.68 4.21
N ASN A 4 -1.92 10.38 3.66
CA ASN A 4 -2.14 11.59 2.89
C ASN A 4 -2.53 11.20 1.45
N ASN A 5 -3.74 10.67 1.28
CA ASN A 5 -4.07 9.96 0.06
C ASN A 5 -4.58 10.87 -1.07
N ASN A 6 -4.21 10.50 -2.29
CA ASN A 6 -4.57 11.17 -3.52
C ASN A 6 -5.63 10.38 -4.32
N LEU A 7 -6.33 9.45 -3.68
CA LEU A 7 -7.26 8.57 -4.39
C LEU A 7 -8.33 9.38 -5.14
N LYS A 8 -8.88 10.40 -4.49
CA LYS A 8 -9.90 11.26 -5.13
C LYS A 8 -9.34 11.95 -6.37
N THR A 9 -8.14 12.53 -6.26
CA THR A 9 -7.48 13.19 -7.39
C THR A 9 -7.24 12.21 -8.55
N CYS A 10 -6.77 11.00 -8.23
CA CYS A 10 -6.57 9.96 -9.24
C CYS A 10 -7.88 9.57 -9.91
N ARG A 11 -8.93 9.33 -9.11
CA ARG A 11 -10.24 8.98 -9.64
C ARG A 11 -10.79 10.06 -10.55
N GLU A 12 -10.70 11.32 -10.12
CA GLU A 12 -11.21 12.45 -10.92
C GLU A 12 -10.43 12.61 -12.22
N SER A 13 -9.14 12.34 -12.23
CA SER A 13 -8.33 12.38 -13.45
C SER A 13 -8.77 11.33 -14.47
N LEU A 14 -9.41 10.26 -14.01
CA LEU A 14 -9.96 9.21 -14.88
C LEU A 14 -11.40 9.51 -15.30
N GLU A 15 -11.96 10.66 -14.88
CA GLU A 15 -13.34 11.06 -15.15
C GLU A 15 -14.35 10.02 -14.63
N MET A 16 -14.04 9.41 -13.49
CA MET A 16 -14.90 8.42 -12.83
C MET A 16 -15.59 9.01 -11.61
N THR A 17 -16.85 8.63 -11.42
CA THR A 17 -17.57 8.93 -10.18
C THR A 17 -17.18 7.92 -9.10
N GLN A 18 -17.47 8.24 -7.83
CA GLN A 18 -17.29 7.29 -6.73
C GLN A 18 -18.10 6.01 -6.96
N LYS A 19 -19.31 6.16 -7.51
CA LYS A 19 -20.18 5.03 -7.83
C LYS A 19 -19.55 4.12 -8.88
N GLU A 20 -18.99 4.70 -9.93
CA GLU A 20 -18.31 3.94 -10.99
C GLU A 20 -17.10 3.21 -10.47
N LEU A 21 -16.28 3.85 -9.65
CA LEU A 21 -15.14 3.19 -9.04
C LEU A 21 -15.57 2.07 -8.09
N GLY A 22 -16.64 2.31 -7.33
CA GLY A 22 -17.24 1.29 -6.46
C GLY A 22 -17.65 0.06 -7.24
N TYR A 23 -18.24 0.26 -8.41
CA TYR A 23 -18.62 -0.84 -9.29
C TYR A 23 -17.41 -1.69 -9.72
N VAL A 24 -16.27 -1.04 -10.05
CA VAL A 24 -15.04 -1.75 -10.43
C VAL A 24 -14.57 -2.70 -9.32
N PHE A 25 -14.70 -2.27 -8.07
CA PHE A 25 -14.22 -3.06 -6.92
C PHE A 25 -15.30 -3.89 -6.23
N GLY A 26 -16.55 -3.82 -6.73
CA GLY A 26 -17.65 -4.53 -6.10
C GLY A 26 -17.98 -4.01 -4.70
N VAL A 27 -17.82 -2.70 -4.46
CA VAL A 27 -18.11 -2.06 -3.19
C VAL A 27 -19.10 -0.90 -3.39
N ALA A 28 -19.72 -0.48 -2.29
CA ALA A 28 -20.65 0.65 -2.32
C ALA A 28 -19.92 1.97 -2.57
N GLU A 29 -20.65 2.94 -3.12
CA GLU A 29 -20.16 4.31 -3.27
C GLU A 29 -19.65 4.88 -1.94
N SER A 30 -20.37 4.62 -0.85
CA SER A 30 -19.96 5.08 0.50
C SER A 30 -18.63 4.50 0.94
N THR A 31 -18.29 3.29 0.50
CA THR A 31 -16.99 2.67 0.79
C THR A 31 -15.85 3.44 0.10
N VAL A 32 -16.04 3.80 -1.17
CA VAL A 32 -15.07 4.63 -1.90
C VAL A 32 -14.92 5.99 -1.22
N SER A 33 -16.03 6.62 -0.84
CA SER A 33 -16.00 7.88 -0.10
C SER A 33 -15.22 7.76 1.20
N GLY A 34 -15.42 6.66 1.93
CA GLY A 34 -14.66 6.39 3.16
C GLY A 34 -13.16 6.31 2.93
N TRP A 35 -12.75 5.65 1.86
CA TRP A 35 -11.33 5.58 1.48
C TRP A 35 -10.76 6.96 1.15
N GLU A 36 -11.50 7.77 0.39
CA GLU A 36 -11.05 9.10 -0.02
C GLU A 36 -10.95 10.08 1.15
N ASN A 37 -11.82 9.93 2.14
CA ASN A 37 -11.88 10.81 3.30
C ASN A 37 -11.10 10.29 4.51
N ASN A 38 -10.38 9.18 4.37
CA ASN A 38 -9.66 8.52 5.45
C ASN A 38 -10.54 8.06 6.62
N ASN A 39 -11.83 7.86 6.39
CA ASN A 39 -12.71 7.21 7.36
C ASN A 39 -12.41 5.71 7.43
N ASP A 40 -11.87 5.18 6.37
CA ASP A 40 -11.40 3.80 6.27
C ASP A 40 -10.18 3.77 5.36
N ILE A 41 -9.41 2.68 5.41
CA ILE A 41 -8.20 2.54 4.63
C ILE A 41 -8.43 1.49 3.56
N MET A 42 -8.14 1.84 2.31
CA MET A 42 -8.27 0.94 1.17
C MET A 42 -7.39 -0.30 1.37
N PRO A 43 -7.94 -1.51 1.33
CA PRO A 43 -7.13 -2.72 1.46
C PRO A 43 -6.04 -2.79 0.39
N LEU A 44 -4.90 -3.36 0.74
CA LEU A 44 -3.75 -3.41 -0.17
C LEU A 44 -4.09 -4.09 -1.50
N THR A 45 -4.89 -5.14 -1.47
CA THR A 45 -5.30 -5.85 -2.70
C THR A 45 -6.09 -4.94 -3.64
N LYS A 46 -6.94 -4.08 -3.10
CA LYS A 46 -7.74 -3.14 -3.91
C LYS A 46 -6.91 -1.96 -4.37
N LEU A 47 -6.05 -1.42 -3.50
CA LEU A 47 -5.11 -0.37 -3.86
C LEU A 47 -4.20 -0.83 -5.00
N PHE A 48 -3.65 -2.01 -4.89
CA PHE A 48 -2.81 -2.62 -5.91
C PHE A 48 -3.57 -2.76 -7.24
N LYS A 49 -4.80 -3.30 -7.19
CA LYS A 49 -5.64 -3.45 -8.37
C LYS A 49 -5.89 -2.11 -9.05
N PHE A 50 -6.21 -1.08 -8.27
CA PHE A 50 -6.44 0.27 -8.80
C PHE A 50 -5.19 0.77 -9.55
N CYS A 51 -4.03 0.64 -8.92
CA CYS A 51 -2.77 1.10 -9.50
C CYS A 51 -2.39 0.33 -10.77
N GLU A 52 -2.57 -0.99 -10.77
CA GLU A 52 -2.28 -1.82 -11.95
C GLU A 52 -3.23 -1.54 -13.10
N LEU A 53 -4.51 -1.33 -12.83
CA LEU A 53 -5.51 -1.06 -13.86
C LEU A 53 -5.32 0.30 -14.53
N TYR A 54 -5.00 1.32 -13.74
CA TYR A 54 -5.07 2.70 -14.21
C TYR A 54 -3.72 3.40 -14.31
N GLY A 55 -2.62 2.69 -14.08
CA GLY A 55 -1.28 3.23 -14.29
C GLY A 55 -0.80 4.18 -13.22
N PHE A 56 -1.17 3.93 -11.96
CA PHE A 56 -0.67 4.72 -10.83
C PHE A 56 0.33 3.93 -10.01
N SER A 57 1.20 4.66 -9.29
CA SER A 57 2.03 4.05 -8.26
C SER A 57 1.29 4.08 -6.92
N LEU A 58 1.55 3.09 -6.07
CA LEU A 58 1.02 3.07 -4.72
C LEU A 58 1.54 4.28 -3.93
N ASP A 59 2.80 4.63 -4.14
CA ASP A 59 3.41 5.79 -3.48
C ASP A 59 2.66 7.08 -3.80
N TYR A 60 2.24 7.26 -5.05
CA TYR A 60 1.50 8.45 -5.46
C TYR A 60 0.08 8.46 -4.88
N VAL A 61 -0.64 7.34 -4.99
CA VAL A 61 -2.02 7.26 -4.49
C VAL A 61 -2.08 7.47 -2.98
N THR A 62 -1.10 6.98 -2.25
CA THR A 62 -1.04 7.15 -0.78
C THR A 62 -0.41 8.47 -0.33
N GLY A 63 0.15 9.24 -1.25
CA GLY A 63 0.77 10.52 -0.93
C GLY A 63 2.20 10.43 -0.39
N LEU A 64 2.83 9.25 -0.48
CA LEU A 64 4.26 9.12 -0.15
C LEU A 64 5.13 9.84 -1.19
N SER A 65 4.66 9.91 -2.42
CA SER A 65 5.29 10.65 -3.50
C SER A 65 4.31 11.65 -4.08
N ASN A 66 4.80 12.82 -4.45
CA ASN A 66 3.98 13.83 -5.15
C ASN A 66 4.04 13.67 -6.68
N LYS A 67 4.76 12.66 -7.15
CA LYS A 67 4.86 12.34 -8.59
C LYS A 67 4.41 10.90 -8.84
N ASN A 68 3.63 10.71 -9.90
CA ASN A 68 3.23 9.38 -10.33
C ASN A 68 4.34 8.76 -11.18
N ILE A 69 5.20 7.98 -10.53
CA ILE A 69 6.29 7.27 -11.21
C ILE A 69 5.74 6.01 -11.85
N SER A 70 6.16 5.74 -13.10
CA SER A 70 5.76 4.54 -13.80
C SER A 70 6.54 3.33 -13.32
N TYR A 71 5.82 2.27 -12.96
CA TYR A 71 6.39 0.98 -12.56
C TYR A 71 5.91 -0.11 -13.50
N ASN A 72 6.70 -1.17 -13.63
CA ASN A 72 6.27 -2.35 -14.38
C ASN A 72 5.10 -3.02 -13.66
N LYS A 73 4.18 -3.57 -14.45
CA LYS A 73 3.08 -4.37 -13.89
C LYS A 73 3.62 -5.70 -13.42
N ILE A 74 3.13 -6.15 -12.27
CA ILE A 74 3.47 -7.48 -11.73
C ILE A 74 2.27 -8.41 -11.69
N ASN A 75 1.08 -7.89 -12.04
CA ASN A 75 -0.20 -8.61 -12.16
C ASN A 75 -0.75 -9.17 -10.85
N LYS A 76 0.09 -9.50 -9.87
CA LYS A 76 -0.34 -10.19 -8.66
C LYS A 76 0.57 -9.84 -7.49
N LEU A 77 -0.03 -9.61 -6.33
CA LEU A 77 0.70 -9.50 -5.07
C LEU A 77 1.14 -10.90 -4.62
N ASN A 78 2.38 -11.02 -4.15
CA ASN A 78 2.93 -12.27 -3.65
C ASN A 78 3.44 -12.07 -2.23
N LYS A 79 2.77 -12.69 -1.28
CA LYS A 79 3.10 -12.57 0.15
C LYS A 79 4.54 -12.95 0.46
N VAL A 80 5.05 -13.99 -0.19
CA VAL A 80 6.41 -14.48 0.04
C VAL A 80 7.44 -13.48 -0.47
N THR A 81 7.24 -12.95 -1.68
CA THR A 81 8.12 -11.92 -2.25
C THR A 81 8.15 -10.68 -1.37
N ILE A 82 6.97 -10.22 -0.96
CA ILE A 82 6.86 -9.04 -0.08
C ILE A 82 7.57 -9.31 1.25
N GLY A 83 7.35 -10.49 1.84
CA GLY A 83 7.98 -10.86 3.10
C GLY A 83 9.51 -10.90 2.99
N ASN A 84 10.04 -11.45 1.92
CA ASN A 84 11.48 -11.48 1.68
C ASN A 84 12.05 -10.06 1.52
N ASN A 85 11.34 -9.18 0.82
CA ASN A 85 11.75 -7.79 0.65
C ASN A 85 11.73 -7.04 1.99
N LEU A 86 10.71 -7.25 2.82
CA LEU A 86 10.63 -6.66 4.15
C LEU A 86 11.81 -7.10 5.02
N LYS A 87 12.14 -8.38 5.00
CA LYS A 87 13.26 -8.92 5.78
C LYS A 87 14.58 -8.33 5.31
N ALA A 88 14.82 -8.24 4.00
CA ALA A 88 16.02 -7.66 3.44
C ALA A 88 16.19 -6.20 3.84
N ILE A 89 15.09 -5.43 3.77
CA ILE A 89 15.07 -4.02 4.17
C ILE A 89 15.39 -3.89 5.65
N ARG A 90 14.75 -4.69 6.51
CA ARG A 90 14.99 -4.64 7.96
C ARG A 90 16.45 -4.90 8.28
N LYS A 91 17.05 -5.89 7.64
CA LYS A 91 18.48 -6.20 7.85
C LYS A 91 19.38 -5.06 7.39
N ARG A 92 19.07 -4.44 6.25
CA ARG A 92 19.80 -3.28 5.74
C ARG A 92 19.69 -2.08 6.67
N LEU A 93 18.55 -1.93 7.34
CA LEU A 93 18.33 -0.87 8.33
C LEU A 93 18.94 -1.21 9.70
N GLU A 94 19.50 -2.42 9.83
CA GLU A 94 20.07 -2.91 11.09
C GLU A 94 19.06 -2.85 12.23
N SER A 95 17.80 -3.19 11.93
CA SER A 95 16.71 -3.13 12.90
C SER A 95 16.20 -4.52 13.28
N THR A 96 15.48 -4.60 14.38
CA THR A 96 14.83 -5.84 14.84
C THR A 96 13.38 -5.87 14.41
N GLN A 97 12.79 -7.05 14.34
CA GLN A 97 11.36 -7.19 14.09
C GLN A 97 10.54 -6.48 15.18
N SER A 98 10.97 -6.61 16.43
CA SER A 98 10.30 -5.99 17.57
C SER A 98 10.26 -4.46 17.45
N LYS A 99 11.35 -3.84 17.04
CA LYS A 99 11.46 -2.40 16.90
C LYS A 99 10.55 -1.87 15.80
N ILE A 100 10.54 -2.54 14.64
CA ILE A 100 9.67 -2.17 13.53
C ILE A 100 8.20 -2.35 13.91
N ALA A 101 7.86 -3.48 14.50
CA ALA A 101 6.49 -3.77 14.94
C ALA A 101 5.98 -2.71 15.92
N LYS A 102 6.80 -2.35 16.90
CA LYS A 102 6.46 -1.32 17.88
C LYS A 102 6.16 0.02 17.21
N TYR A 103 7.01 0.43 16.26
CA TYR A 103 6.77 1.66 15.54
C TYR A 103 5.46 1.63 14.75
N CYS A 104 5.15 0.50 14.12
CA CYS A 104 3.92 0.34 13.36
C CYS A 104 2.68 0.04 14.22
N MET A 105 2.85 -0.03 15.55
CA MET A 105 1.77 -0.30 16.52
C MET A 105 1.10 -1.65 16.27
N ILE A 106 1.90 -2.65 15.91
CA ILE A 106 1.45 -4.04 15.74
C ILE A 106 2.32 -4.96 16.60
N SER A 107 1.87 -6.19 16.81
CA SER A 107 2.66 -7.17 17.56
C SER A 107 3.86 -7.65 16.73
N GLN A 108 4.90 -8.10 17.41
CA GLN A 108 6.05 -8.71 16.75
C GLN A 108 5.62 -9.95 15.96
N THR A 109 4.70 -10.74 16.51
CA THR A 109 4.15 -11.93 15.84
C THR A 109 3.49 -11.54 14.51
N THR A 110 2.68 -10.49 14.49
CA THR A 110 2.05 -9.98 13.27
C THR A 110 3.11 -9.60 12.23
N TYR A 111 4.11 -8.83 12.64
CA TYR A 111 5.17 -8.41 11.73
C TYR A 111 5.99 -9.62 11.22
N SER A 112 6.32 -10.55 12.12
CA SER A 112 7.03 -11.78 11.75
C SER A 112 6.28 -12.57 10.70
N ASN A 113 4.95 -12.65 10.81
CA ASN A 113 4.13 -13.34 9.81
C ASN A 113 4.15 -12.64 8.45
N TYR A 114 4.36 -11.34 8.41
CA TYR A 114 4.58 -10.63 7.13
C TYR A 114 5.90 -11.05 6.50
N GLU A 115 6.98 -11.09 7.27
CA GLU A 115 8.31 -11.49 6.73
C GLU A 115 8.32 -12.96 6.29
N LEU A 116 7.58 -13.81 6.99
CA LEU A 116 7.48 -15.24 6.65
C LEU A 116 6.55 -15.52 5.45
N GLY A 117 5.86 -14.51 4.96
CA GLY A 117 4.93 -14.68 3.84
C GLY A 117 3.65 -15.42 4.21
N ARG A 118 3.31 -15.50 5.49
CA ARG A 118 2.08 -16.14 5.95
C ARG A 118 0.87 -15.24 5.75
N ASN A 119 1.04 -13.94 5.96
CA ASN A 119 -0.02 -12.95 5.84
C ASN A 119 0.44 -11.80 4.95
N LEU A 120 -0.51 -11.20 4.23
CA LEU A 120 -0.25 -10.01 3.44
C LEU A 120 -0.21 -8.80 4.38
N ILE A 121 0.82 -7.97 4.26
CA ILE A 121 0.92 -6.72 5.02
C ILE A 121 -0.26 -5.81 4.71
N THR A 122 -0.76 -5.10 5.72
CA THR A 122 -1.84 -4.14 5.51
C THR A 122 -1.31 -2.86 4.86
N THR A 123 -2.21 -2.14 4.17
CA THR A 123 -1.87 -0.86 3.55
C THR A 123 -1.29 0.11 4.59
N LEU A 124 -1.93 0.23 5.74
CA LEU A 124 -1.50 1.17 6.78
C LEU A 124 -0.11 0.83 7.32
N THR A 125 0.16 -0.44 7.59
CA THR A 125 1.47 -0.86 8.10
C THR A 125 2.56 -0.61 7.07
N LEU A 126 2.30 -0.96 5.81
CA LEU A 126 3.25 -0.73 4.71
C LEU A 126 3.52 0.76 4.53
N TYR A 127 2.46 1.59 4.52
CA TYR A 127 2.59 3.04 4.42
C TYR A 127 3.40 3.61 5.59
N THR A 128 3.10 3.19 6.82
CA THR A 128 3.78 3.67 8.02
C THR A 128 5.27 3.36 7.98
N LEU A 129 5.62 2.14 7.59
CA LEU A 129 7.01 1.71 7.44
C LEU A 129 7.74 2.55 6.38
N CYS A 130 7.12 2.70 5.22
CA CYS A 130 7.72 3.45 4.10
C CYS A 130 7.90 4.93 4.43
N LYS A 131 6.94 5.53 5.12
CA LYS A 131 7.04 6.92 5.53
C LYS A 131 8.17 7.13 6.55
N LYS A 132 8.28 6.23 7.51
CA LYS A 132 9.32 6.30 8.55
C LYS A 132 10.72 6.22 7.96
N TYR A 133 10.95 5.29 7.06
CA TYR A 133 12.29 4.97 6.57
C TYR A 133 12.55 5.46 5.15
N ASN A 134 11.64 6.28 4.61
CA ASN A 134 11.77 6.84 3.26
C ASN A 134 11.92 5.75 2.19
N LEU A 135 11.01 4.79 2.22
CA LEU A 135 10.98 3.65 1.31
C LEU A 135 9.81 3.75 0.34
N SER A 136 9.85 2.94 -0.72
CA SER A 136 8.77 2.85 -1.70
C SER A 136 7.88 1.64 -1.43
N MET A 137 6.57 1.86 -1.34
CA MET A 137 5.59 0.78 -1.28
C MET A 137 5.66 -0.08 -2.54
N ASP A 138 5.79 0.57 -3.72
CA ASP A 138 5.84 -0.12 -5.00
C ASP A 138 7.01 -1.08 -5.08
N GLU A 139 8.18 -0.64 -4.65
CA GLU A 139 9.37 -1.49 -4.67
C GLU A 139 9.26 -2.66 -3.69
N ILE A 140 8.69 -2.42 -2.51
CA ILE A 140 8.50 -3.49 -1.52
C ILE A 140 7.57 -4.58 -2.03
N ILE A 141 6.50 -4.22 -2.73
CA ILE A 141 5.60 -5.24 -3.29
C ILE A 141 6.15 -5.92 -4.53
N GLY A 142 7.31 -5.49 -5.02
CA GLY A 142 8.00 -6.15 -6.14
C GLY A 142 7.87 -5.44 -7.49
N ARG A 143 7.30 -4.25 -7.54
CA ARG A 143 7.25 -3.46 -8.77
C ARG A 143 8.60 -2.81 -9.02
N LYS A 144 9.00 -2.70 -10.29
CA LYS A 144 10.26 -2.08 -10.71
C LYS A 144 10.00 -0.94 -11.66
N LYS A 145 10.81 0.08 -11.56
CA LYS A 145 10.77 1.23 -12.48
C LYS A 145 11.13 0.84 -13.90
#